data_0d3242e88a778859ceea9ba65539ead8
#
_entry.id   0d3242e88a778859ceea9ba65539ead8
#
_cell.length_a   1.000
_cell.length_b   1.000
_cell.length_c   1.000
_cell.angle_alpha   90.00
_cell.angle_beta   90.00
_cell.angle_gamma   90.00
#
_symmetry.space_group_name_H-M   'P 1'
#
loop_
_entity.id
_entity.type
_entity.pdbx_description
1 polymer ?
#
loop_
_entity_poly.entity_id
_entity_poly.type
_entity_poly.pdbx_seq_one_letter_code
_entity_poly.pdbx_strand_id
1 'polypeptide(L)'
;NMVFNFTGIFAVLAVITLVVTAFAIFYITRTVTRPLIEIKLGTDKIAQGDLSIRLDVNAEDELGELAKSIEELAEKLDFMKRERNEFLSSVAHELRTPLTFIKGYADIANRSTTSLEDKTQYLRIIREESRHLTQLMEDLMNLAQLEENGFKVEKHQVLIQELINEVVSKVSGVFSEKRINFLISGEGNFYANIDFMRIEQVLVNLLMNAYKYSADESDIKLAFIPEKENFKIVISDKGEGIPEQDLPYIFERFYRVDKSRTRTTGGVGLGLAIVQDIVKKHNGKIIVESIQNQGTTFIIELPYS
;
A
#
# COMPACT_ATOMS: atom_id res chain seq x y z
N ASN A 1 -20.77 -65.68 55.43
CA ASN A 1 -21.61 -64.90 54.45
C ASN A 1 -21.30 -63.39 54.43
N MET A 2 -20.86 -62.75 55.53
CA MET A 2 -20.62 -61.29 55.56
C MET A 2 -19.35 -60.89 54.77
N VAL A 3 -18.27 -61.64 54.85
CA VAL A 3 -16.98 -61.40 54.17
C VAL A 3 -17.11 -61.54 52.65
N PHE A 4 -17.90 -62.51 52.16
CA PHE A 4 -18.22 -62.67 50.70
C PHE A 4 -19.00 -61.50 50.12
N ASN A 5 -19.87 -60.86 50.86
CA ASN A 5 -20.62 -59.73 50.39
C ASN A 5 -19.73 -58.45 50.27
N PHE A 6 -18.73 -58.29 51.18
CA PHE A 6 -17.80 -57.17 51.11
C PHE A 6 -16.86 -57.26 49.93
N THR A 7 -16.28 -58.44 49.61
CA THR A 7 -15.42 -58.64 48.47
C THR A 7 -16.16 -58.42 47.14
N GLY A 8 -17.43 -58.83 47.05
CA GLY A 8 -18.26 -58.56 45.86
C GLY A 8 -18.55 -57.08 45.64
N ILE A 9 -18.86 -56.32 46.72
CA ILE A 9 -19.07 -54.87 46.62
C ILE A 9 -17.78 -54.14 46.21
N PHE A 10 -16.61 -54.50 46.75
CA PHE A 10 -15.32 -53.92 46.36
C PHE A 10 -14.98 -54.23 44.91
N ALA A 11 -15.26 -55.42 44.39
CA ALA A 11 -15.04 -55.78 42.99
C ALA A 11 -15.93 -54.97 42.07
N VAL A 12 -17.20 -54.76 42.39
CA VAL A 12 -18.11 -53.92 41.59
C VAL A 12 -17.69 -52.47 41.61
N LEU A 13 -17.30 -51.91 42.74
CA LEU A 13 -16.81 -50.54 42.85
C LEU A 13 -15.53 -50.36 42.04
N ALA A 14 -14.61 -51.30 42.07
CA ALA A 14 -13.37 -51.27 41.27
C ALA A 14 -13.66 -51.26 39.75
N VAL A 15 -14.61 -52.08 39.28
CA VAL A 15 -15.02 -52.11 37.86
C VAL A 15 -15.68 -50.78 37.46
N ILE A 16 -16.59 -50.24 38.30
CA ILE A 16 -17.23 -48.96 38.03
C ILE A 16 -16.18 -47.85 37.95
N THR A 17 -15.23 -47.78 38.88
CA THR A 17 -14.16 -46.78 38.88
C THR A 17 -13.31 -46.90 37.62
N LEU A 18 -12.97 -48.11 37.20
CA LEU A 18 -12.19 -48.35 36.00
C LEU A 18 -12.92 -47.90 34.72
N VAL A 19 -14.22 -48.19 34.60
CA VAL A 19 -15.06 -47.77 33.49
C VAL A 19 -15.21 -46.24 33.45
N VAL A 20 -15.46 -45.60 34.58
CA VAL A 20 -15.56 -44.15 34.67
C VAL A 20 -14.24 -43.47 34.29
N THR A 21 -13.11 -44.00 34.78
CA THR A 21 -11.80 -43.46 34.49
C THR A 21 -11.48 -43.63 32.98
N ALA A 22 -11.73 -44.80 32.40
CA ALA A 22 -11.53 -45.07 30.99
C ALA A 22 -12.42 -44.12 30.10
N PHE A 23 -13.63 -43.90 30.48
CA PHE A 23 -14.56 -42.97 29.83
C PHE A 23 -14.04 -41.52 29.92
N ALA A 24 -13.60 -41.10 31.10
CA ALA A 24 -13.04 -39.75 31.30
C ALA A 24 -11.81 -39.53 30.47
N ILE A 25 -10.86 -40.51 30.42
CA ILE A 25 -9.68 -40.42 29.58
C ILE A 25 -10.06 -40.35 28.11
N PHE A 26 -10.98 -41.20 27.65
CA PHE A 26 -11.46 -41.18 26.27
C PHE A 26 -12.09 -39.82 25.91
N TYR A 27 -12.91 -39.29 26.78
CA TYR A 27 -13.58 -38.01 26.60
C TYR A 27 -12.56 -36.85 26.51
N ILE A 28 -11.61 -36.76 27.47
CA ILE A 28 -10.56 -35.74 27.49
C ILE A 28 -9.68 -35.84 26.24
N THR A 29 -9.28 -37.06 25.85
CA THR A 29 -8.47 -37.28 24.67
C THR A 29 -9.18 -36.78 23.41
N ARG A 30 -10.47 -37.00 23.27
CA ARG A 30 -11.23 -36.66 22.10
C ARG A 30 -11.56 -35.16 22.01
N THR A 31 -11.91 -34.54 23.17
CA THR A 31 -12.38 -33.14 23.21
C THR A 31 -11.26 -32.14 23.42
N VAL A 32 -10.12 -32.53 24.00
CA VAL A 32 -9.04 -31.60 24.31
C VAL A 32 -7.73 -31.98 23.59
N THR A 33 -7.27 -33.24 23.79
CA THR A 33 -5.94 -33.61 23.32
C THR A 33 -5.81 -33.63 21.80
N ARG A 34 -6.78 -34.22 21.09
CA ARG A 34 -6.76 -34.32 19.62
C ARG A 34 -6.83 -32.93 18.95
N PRO A 35 -7.78 -32.04 19.28
CA PRO A 35 -7.78 -30.69 18.73
C PRO A 35 -6.49 -29.92 18.95
N LEU A 36 -5.87 -30.01 20.15
CA LEU A 36 -4.60 -29.38 20.45
C LEU A 36 -3.45 -29.90 19.55
N ILE A 37 -3.45 -31.22 19.28
CA ILE A 37 -2.45 -31.81 18.37
C ILE A 37 -2.67 -31.30 16.95
N GLU A 38 -3.91 -31.20 16.49
CA GLU A 38 -4.24 -30.68 15.15
C GLU A 38 -3.84 -29.22 15.00
N ILE A 39 -4.14 -28.38 16.00
CA ILE A 39 -3.71 -27.00 16.05
C ILE A 39 -2.19 -26.88 16.00
N LYS A 40 -1.47 -27.70 16.81
CA LYS A 40 0.00 -27.75 16.79
C LYS A 40 0.53 -28.11 15.41
N LEU A 41 0.02 -29.15 14.78
CA LEU A 41 0.45 -29.59 13.45
C LEU A 41 0.16 -28.52 12.39
N GLY A 42 -0.97 -27.79 12.52
CA GLY A 42 -1.29 -26.65 11.66
C GLY A 42 -0.29 -25.51 11.84
N THR A 43 0.06 -25.14 13.07
CA THR A 43 1.07 -24.09 13.32
C THR A 43 2.46 -24.50 12.84
N ASP A 44 2.83 -25.77 12.96
CA ASP A 44 4.09 -26.30 12.41
C ASP A 44 4.15 -26.18 10.87
N LYS A 45 3.02 -26.41 10.17
CA LYS A 45 2.91 -26.18 8.72
C LYS A 45 3.04 -24.70 8.36
N ILE A 46 2.36 -23.80 9.09
CA ILE A 46 2.51 -22.35 8.91
C ILE A 46 3.98 -21.94 9.02
N ALA A 47 4.66 -22.42 10.04
CA ALA A 47 6.10 -22.16 10.28
C ALA A 47 6.99 -22.67 9.11
N GLN A 48 6.59 -23.72 8.41
CA GLN A 48 7.25 -24.23 7.21
C GLN A 48 6.86 -23.49 5.93
N GLY A 49 5.94 -22.51 6.02
CA GLY A 49 5.50 -21.68 4.89
C GLY A 49 4.31 -22.20 4.12
N ASP A 50 3.69 -23.31 4.57
CA ASP A 50 2.39 -23.78 4.07
C ASP A 50 1.28 -23.00 4.78
N LEU A 51 0.75 -22.01 4.10
CA LEU A 51 -0.28 -21.10 4.61
C LEU A 51 -1.70 -21.51 4.17
N SER A 52 -1.83 -22.61 3.40
CA SER A 52 -3.12 -23.11 2.90
C SER A 52 -3.81 -24.08 3.87
N ILE A 53 -3.50 -23.97 5.16
CA ILE A 53 -4.04 -24.86 6.18
C ILE A 53 -5.54 -24.64 6.40
N ARG A 54 -6.25 -25.75 6.67
CA ARG A 54 -7.56 -25.76 7.31
C ARG A 54 -7.50 -26.70 8.49
N LEU A 55 -7.96 -26.19 9.64
CA LEU A 55 -7.97 -26.95 10.88
C LEU A 55 -9.39 -27.55 11.05
N ASP A 56 -9.50 -28.88 10.99
CA ASP A 56 -10.78 -29.55 11.18
C ASP A 56 -11.12 -29.66 12.70
N VAL A 57 -11.14 -28.50 13.36
CA VAL A 57 -11.50 -28.42 14.79
C VAL A 57 -12.95 -28.00 14.89
N ASN A 58 -13.84 -28.99 14.91
CA ASN A 58 -15.27 -28.82 15.13
C ASN A 58 -15.57 -28.68 16.64
N ALA A 59 -15.13 -27.61 17.26
CA ALA A 59 -15.42 -27.28 18.64
C ALA A 59 -16.11 -25.91 18.71
N GLU A 60 -17.20 -25.82 19.45
CA GLU A 60 -17.90 -24.57 19.76
C GLU A 60 -17.39 -23.95 21.08
N ASP A 61 -16.15 -24.27 21.46
CA ASP A 61 -15.46 -23.86 22.68
C ASP A 61 -14.23 -22.98 22.35
N GLU A 62 -13.43 -22.68 23.38
CA GLU A 62 -12.22 -21.87 23.27
C GLU A 62 -11.17 -22.48 22.31
N LEU A 63 -11.20 -23.80 22.09
CA LEU A 63 -10.32 -24.48 21.14
C LEU A 63 -10.73 -24.23 19.69
N GLY A 64 -12.04 -24.17 19.45
CA GLY A 64 -12.59 -23.80 18.14
C GLY A 64 -12.30 -22.33 17.78
N GLU A 65 -12.44 -21.43 18.75
CA GLU A 65 -12.09 -20.02 18.56
C GLU A 65 -10.59 -19.84 18.30
N LEU A 66 -9.73 -20.59 19.02
CA LEU A 66 -8.29 -20.59 18.78
C LEU A 66 -7.93 -21.11 17.37
N ALA A 67 -8.54 -22.21 16.94
CA ALA A 67 -8.34 -22.76 15.61
C ALA A 67 -8.68 -21.76 14.52
N LYS A 68 -9.84 -21.10 14.65
CA LYS A 68 -10.29 -20.06 13.73
C LYS A 68 -9.33 -18.85 13.70
N SER A 69 -8.85 -18.41 14.86
CA SER A 69 -7.88 -17.32 14.93
C SER A 69 -6.55 -17.65 14.23
N ILE A 70 -6.13 -18.92 14.29
CA ILE A 70 -4.93 -19.40 13.59
C ILE A 70 -5.15 -19.48 12.08
N GLU A 71 -6.33 -19.90 11.63
CA GLU A 71 -6.69 -19.89 10.20
C GLU A 71 -6.70 -18.45 9.65
N GLU A 72 -7.34 -17.52 10.35
CA GLU A 72 -7.35 -16.10 9.98
C GLU A 72 -5.94 -15.51 9.92
N LEU A 73 -5.06 -15.93 10.84
CA LEU A 73 -3.64 -15.54 10.80
C LEU A 73 -2.93 -16.10 9.57
N ALA A 74 -3.16 -17.38 9.24
CA ALA A 74 -2.58 -18.02 8.06
C ALA A 74 -3.04 -17.34 6.77
N GLU A 75 -4.33 -17.00 6.65
CA GLU A 75 -4.89 -16.26 5.51
C GLU A 75 -4.25 -14.86 5.37
N LYS A 76 -4.09 -14.13 6.48
CA LYS A 76 -3.40 -12.82 6.47
C LYS A 76 -1.95 -12.94 6.04
N LEU A 77 -1.24 -13.94 6.53
CA LEU A 77 0.16 -14.19 6.14
C LEU A 77 0.28 -14.55 4.66
N ASP A 78 -0.64 -15.36 4.13
CA ASP A 78 -0.66 -15.72 2.71
C ASP A 78 -0.97 -14.51 1.82
N PHE A 79 -1.92 -13.67 2.23
CA PHE A 79 -2.21 -12.42 1.56
C PHE A 79 -0.97 -11.50 1.52
N MET A 80 -0.33 -11.28 2.67
CA MET A 80 0.89 -10.45 2.74
C MET A 80 2.03 -11.02 1.89
N LYS A 81 2.20 -12.35 1.86
CA LYS A 81 3.21 -13.02 1.03
C LYS A 81 2.94 -12.83 -0.46
N ARG A 82 1.68 -12.93 -0.88
CA ARG A 82 1.27 -12.68 -2.28
C ARG A 82 1.51 -11.23 -2.66
N GLU A 83 1.03 -10.27 -1.88
CA GLU A 83 1.28 -8.84 -2.12
C GLU A 83 2.77 -8.53 -2.26
N ARG A 84 3.61 -9.08 -1.35
CA ARG A 84 5.06 -8.89 -1.41
C ARG A 84 5.66 -9.47 -2.69
N ASN A 85 5.22 -10.65 -3.13
CA ASN A 85 5.73 -11.27 -4.34
C ASN A 85 5.31 -10.50 -5.60
N GLU A 86 4.08 -10.03 -5.65
CA GLU A 86 3.56 -9.17 -6.73
C GLU A 86 4.32 -7.85 -6.78
N PHE A 87 4.56 -7.23 -5.63
CA PHE A 87 5.39 -6.04 -5.51
C PHE A 87 6.79 -6.25 -6.08
N LEU A 88 7.50 -7.30 -5.63
CA LEU A 88 8.86 -7.61 -6.12
C LEU A 88 8.89 -7.91 -7.62
N SER A 89 7.88 -8.62 -8.13
CA SER A 89 7.73 -8.91 -9.56
C SER A 89 7.54 -7.63 -10.36
N SER A 90 6.68 -6.72 -9.89
CA SER A 90 6.43 -5.42 -10.53
C SER A 90 7.68 -4.54 -10.53
N VAL A 91 8.39 -4.45 -9.40
CA VAL A 91 9.68 -3.74 -9.31
C VAL A 91 10.68 -4.29 -10.34
N ALA A 92 10.84 -5.61 -10.39
CA ALA A 92 11.76 -6.25 -11.33
C ALA A 92 11.40 -5.95 -12.79
N HIS A 93 10.11 -5.88 -13.11
CA HIS A 93 9.63 -5.55 -14.44
C HIS A 93 9.90 -4.10 -14.80
N GLU A 94 9.55 -3.16 -13.89
CA GLU A 94 9.72 -1.72 -14.10
C GLU A 94 11.21 -1.30 -14.16
N LEU A 95 12.11 -2.03 -13.51
CA LEU A 95 13.57 -1.84 -13.64
C LEU A 95 14.14 -2.42 -14.94
N ARG A 96 13.64 -3.57 -15.39
CA ARG A 96 14.18 -4.27 -16.55
C ARG A 96 13.98 -3.48 -17.85
N THR A 97 12.83 -2.86 -18.00
CA THR A 97 12.45 -2.13 -19.23
C THR A 97 13.41 -0.97 -19.55
N PRO A 98 13.63 0.03 -18.66
CA PRO A 98 14.55 1.13 -18.92
C PRO A 98 15.98 0.65 -19.07
N LEU A 99 16.42 -0.35 -18.31
CA LEU A 99 17.76 -0.93 -18.45
C LEU A 99 17.99 -1.56 -19.83
N THR A 100 16.95 -2.22 -20.39
CA THR A 100 17.00 -2.80 -21.73
C THR A 100 17.15 -1.70 -22.78
N PHE A 101 16.41 -0.58 -22.64
CA PHE A 101 16.53 0.56 -23.56
C PHE A 101 17.88 1.25 -23.45
N ILE A 102 18.35 1.54 -22.23
CA ILE A 102 19.68 2.13 -21.99
C ILE A 102 20.75 1.28 -22.68
N LYS A 103 20.76 -0.03 -22.42
CA LYS A 103 21.72 -0.96 -23.03
C LYS A 103 21.60 -0.99 -24.55
N GLY A 104 20.39 -1.16 -25.08
CA GLY A 104 20.16 -1.27 -26.53
C GLY A 104 20.59 -0.01 -27.28
N TYR A 105 20.21 1.16 -26.80
CA TYR A 105 20.58 2.43 -27.42
C TYR A 105 22.05 2.75 -27.24
N ALA A 106 22.70 2.37 -26.14
CA ALA A 106 24.14 2.51 -25.96
C ALA A 106 24.93 1.62 -26.96
N ASP A 107 24.48 0.38 -27.14
CA ASP A 107 25.11 -0.56 -28.10
C ASP A 107 25.00 -0.04 -29.56
N ILE A 108 23.83 0.53 -29.93
CA ILE A 108 23.64 1.10 -31.28
C ILE A 108 24.41 2.40 -31.44
N ALA A 109 24.41 3.28 -30.46
CA ALA A 109 25.15 4.54 -30.50
C ALA A 109 26.66 4.33 -30.62
N ASN A 110 27.19 3.23 -30.10
CA ASN A 110 28.60 2.89 -30.16
C ASN A 110 29.05 2.30 -31.51
N ARG A 111 28.14 2.01 -32.45
CA ARG A 111 28.51 1.51 -33.79
C ARG A 111 29.10 2.61 -34.62
N SER A 112 30.15 2.27 -35.40
CA SER A 112 30.82 3.20 -36.32
C SER A 112 29.91 3.68 -37.47
N THR A 113 28.87 2.92 -37.80
CA THR A 113 27.91 3.22 -38.88
C THR A 113 26.79 4.17 -38.45
N THR A 114 26.68 4.50 -37.17
CA THR A 114 25.59 5.37 -36.64
C THR A 114 25.94 6.84 -36.91
N SER A 115 24.98 7.58 -37.51
CA SER A 115 25.12 9.01 -37.76
C SER A 115 25.28 9.83 -36.47
N LEU A 116 25.83 11.05 -36.58
CA LEU A 116 25.95 11.94 -35.41
C LEU A 116 24.59 12.38 -34.88
N GLU A 117 23.62 12.56 -35.77
CA GLU A 117 22.24 12.93 -35.41
C GLU A 117 21.57 11.80 -34.63
N ASP A 118 21.64 10.57 -35.13
CA ASP A 118 21.11 9.39 -34.44
C ASP A 118 21.79 9.18 -33.08
N LYS A 119 23.10 9.35 -32.98
CA LYS A 119 23.85 9.28 -31.72
C LYS A 119 23.29 10.27 -30.69
N THR A 120 23.03 11.51 -31.12
CA THR A 120 22.48 12.56 -30.26
C THR A 120 21.06 12.17 -29.76
N GLN A 121 20.26 11.61 -30.66
CA GLN A 121 18.92 11.12 -30.29
C GLN A 121 18.99 9.95 -29.30
N TYR A 122 19.86 8.97 -29.53
CA TYR A 122 20.03 7.82 -28.63
C TYR A 122 20.53 8.24 -27.24
N LEU A 123 21.47 9.17 -27.16
CA LEU A 123 21.95 9.73 -25.90
C LEU A 123 20.85 10.47 -25.14
N ARG A 124 19.93 11.14 -25.86
CA ARG A 124 18.75 11.76 -25.21
C ARG A 124 17.84 10.70 -24.60
N ILE A 125 17.54 9.61 -25.31
CA ILE A 125 16.72 8.51 -24.80
C ILE A 125 17.40 7.87 -23.58
N ILE A 126 18.69 7.57 -23.65
CA ILE A 126 19.44 7.02 -22.52
C ILE A 126 19.33 7.92 -21.29
N ARG A 127 19.44 9.23 -21.47
CA ARG A 127 19.32 10.20 -20.38
C ARG A 127 17.90 10.24 -19.78
N GLU A 128 16.88 10.15 -20.61
CA GLU A 128 15.48 10.10 -20.17
C GLU A 128 15.19 8.84 -19.37
N GLU A 129 15.63 7.67 -19.86
CA GLU A 129 15.45 6.40 -19.17
C GLU A 129 16.26 6.32 -17.86
N SER A 130 17.46 6.93 -17.83
CA SER A 130 18.26 7.04 -16.61
C SER A 130 17.57 7.90 -15.55
N ARG A 131 16.95 9.02 -15.93
CA ARG A 131 16.16 9.86 -15.01
C ARG A 131 14.94 9.11 -14.47
N HIS A 132 14.25 8.38 -15.34
CA HIS A 132 13.11 7.55 -14.95
C HIS A 132 13.53 6.49 -13.93
N LEU A 133 14.67 5.84 -14.14
CA LEU A 133 15.21 4.85 -13.21
C LEU A 133 15.57 5.47 -11.84
N THR A 134 16.17 6.67 -11.85
CA THR A 134 16.47 7.40 -10.61
C THR A 134 15.20 7.72 -9.84
N GLN A 135 14.16 8.22 -10.50
CA GLN A 135 12.87 8.52 -9.86
C GLN A 135 12.23 7.25 -9.29
N LEU A 136 12.24 6.13 -10.03
CA LEU A 136 11.76 4.85 -9.53
C LEU A 136 12.47 4.42 -8.25
N MET A 137 13.81 4.55 -8.21
CA MET A 137 14.59 4.21 -7.01
C MET A 137 14.25 5.11 -5.83
N GLU A 138 14.07 6.42 -6.04
CA GLU A 138 13.64 7.35 -5.01
C GLU A 138 12.25 7.01 -4.46
N ASP A 139 11.30 6.70 -5.34
CA ASP A 139 9.94 6.29 -4.97
C ASP A 139 9.96 4.98 -4.14
N LEU A 140 10.78 4.00 -4.53
CA LEU A 140 10.95 2.74 -3.79
C LEU A 140 11.59 2.97 -2.42
N MET A 141 12.60 3.83 -2.32
CA MET A 141 13.22 4.19 -1.03
C MET A 141 12.23 4.90 -0.10
N ASN A 142 11.45 5.83 -0.63
CA ASN A 142 10.40 6.50 0.12
C ASN A 142 9.36 5.50 0.64
N LEU A 143 8.92 4.56 -0.21
CA LEU A 143 7.98 3.52 0.18
C LEU A 143 8.55 2.61 1.26
N ALA A 144 9.80 2.15 1.12
CA ALA A 144 10.47 1.32 2.10
C ALA A 144 10.59 2.02 3.47
N GLN A 145 10.93 3.31 3.48
CA GLN A 145 10.94 4.12 4.70
C GLN A 145 9.56 4.21 5.36
N LEU A 146 8.50 4.36 4.57
CA LEU A 146 7.12 4.42 5.08
C LEU A 146 6.65 3.08 5.67
N GLU A 147 7.16 1.94 5.17
CA GLU A 147 6.82 0.59 5.65
C GLU A 147 7.56 0.17 6.91
N GLU A 148 8.70 0.78 7.23
CA GLU A 148 9.43 0.45 8.45
C GLU A 148 8.54 0.60 9.70
N ASN A 149 8.53 -0.46 10.54
CA ASN A 149 7.88 -0.48 11.84
C ASN A 149 8.58 0.50 12.81
N GLY A 150 8.35 1.76 12.65
CA GLY A 150 9.04 2.83 13.41
C GLY A 150 9.04 4.16 12.68
N PHE A 151 8.60 4.19 11.44
CA PHE A 151 8.41 5.46 10.74
C PHE A 151 7.40 6.30 11.51
N LYS A 152 7.93 7.28 12.25
CA LYS A 152 7.13 8.29 12.93
C LYS A 152 7.07 9.51 12.04
N VAL A 153 5.87 10.01 11.84
CA VAL A 153 5.65 11.33 11.25
C VAL A 153 6.15 12.36 12.25
N GLU A 154 7.11 13.17 11.86
CA GLU A 154 7.64 14.24 12.69
C GLU A 154 6.75 15.48 12.57
N LYS A 155 5.64 15.46 13.28
CA LYS A 155 4.66 16.56 13.27
C LYS A 155 5.19 17.78 14.01
N HIS A 156 5.10 18.94 13.38
CA HIS A 156 5.39 20.26 13.96
C HIS A 156 4.26 21.23 13.63
N GLN A 157 4.17 22.31 14.39
CA GLN A 157 3.26 23.40 14.05
C GLN A 157 3.77 24.12 12.79
N VAL A 158 3.04 23.95 11.69
CA VAL A 158 3.35 24.51 10.38
C VAL A 158 2.28 25.52 10.01
N LEU A 159 2.69 26.72 9.58
CA LEU A 159 1.80 27.67 8.93
C LEU A 159 1.49 27.16 7.51
N ILE A 160 0.24 26.89 7.22
CA ILE A 160 -0.15 26.30 5.93
C ILE A 160 0.23 27.21 4.74
N GLN A 161 0.24 28.51 4.93
CA GLN A 161 0.69 29.45 3.89
C GLN A 161 2.16 29.24 3.49
N GLU A 162 3.05 28.86 4.44
CA GLU A 162 4.44 28.54 4.11
C GLU A 162 4.55 27.28 3.28
N LEU A 163 3.78 26.24 3.63
CA LEU A 163 3.71 25.01 2.85
C LEU A 163 3.22 25.28 1.42
N ILE A 164 2.17 26.10 1.25
CA ILE A 164 1.65 26.49 -0.06
C ILE A 164 2.75 27.16 -0.91
N ASN A 165 3.42 28.15 -0.33
CA ASN A 165 4.44 28.93 -1.02
C ASN A 165 5.61 28.03 -1.50
N GLU A 166 6.06 27.10 -0.65
CA GLU A 166 7.14 26.17 -0.99
C GLU A 166 6.74 25.23 -2.11
N VAL A 167 5.55 24.60 -2.02
CA VAL A 167 5.02 23.70 -3.05
C VAL A 167 4.88 24.42 -4.39
N VAL A 168 4.29 25.62 -4.39
CA VAL A 168 4.14 26.42 -5.62
C VAL A 168 5.48 26.78 -6.22
N SER A 169 6.45 27.17 -5.41
CA SER A 169 7.81 27.47 -5.86
C SER A 169 8.45 26.27 -6.57
N LYS A 170 8.28 25.05 -6.02
CA LYS A 170 8.85 23.83 -6.59
C LYS A 170 8.25 23.43 -7.93
N VAL A 171 6.94 23.63 -8.11
CA VAL A 171 6.25 23.17 -9.32
C VAL A 171 6.13 24.22 -10.44
N SER A 172 6.28 25.50 -10.11
CA SER A 172 6.04 26.62 -11.02
C SER A 172 6.86 26.55 -12.32
N GLY A 173 8.12 26.12 -12.23
CA GLY A 173 9.00 25.99 -13.38
C GLY A 173 8.48 24.97 -14.40
N VAL A 174 8.03 23.80 -13.94
CA VAL A 174 7.48 22.75 -14.80
C VAL A 174 6.13 23.15 -15.37
N PHE A 175 5.29 23.80 -14.59
CA PHE A 175 3.95 24.23 -15.02
C PHE A 175 4.01 25.31 -16.10
N SER A 176 5.02 26.17 -16.08
CA SER A 176 5.23 27.18 -17.12
C SER A 176 5.52 26.58 -18.50
N GLU A 177 6.08 25.38 -18.60
CA GLU A 177 6.34 24.70 -19.86
C GLU A 177 5.05 24.39 -20.66
N LYS A 178 3.98 24.00 -19.96
CA LYS A 178 2.65 23.76 -20.54
C LYS A 178 1.72 24.99 -20.48
N ARG A 179 2.19 26.12 -19.97
CA ARG A 179 1.38 27.33 -19.71
C ARG A 179 0.14 27.04 -18.84
N ILE A 180 0.27 26.14 -17.86
CA ILE A 180 -0.80 25.83 -16.94
C ILE A 180 -0.93 26.95 -15.91
N ASN A 181 -2.15 27.48 -15.75
CA ASN A 181 -2.44 28.47 -14.73
C ASN A 181 -2.66 27.82 -13.37
N PHE A 182 -2.03 28.37 -12.35
CA PHE A 182 -2.19 27.93 -10.97
C PHE A 182 -3.22 28.82 -10.26
N LEU A 183 -4.37 28.27 -9.92
CA LEU A 183 -5.42 28.99 -9.20
C LEU A 183 -5.41 28.56 -7.74
N ILE A 184 -4.80 29.39 -6.89
CA ILE A 184 -4.77 29.16 -5.45
C ILE A 184 -5.94 29.89 -4.80
N SER A 185 -6.69 29.20 -3.95
CA SER A 185 -7.82 29.76 -3.21
C SER A 185 -7.89 29.23 -1.79
N GLY A 186 -8.55 30.00 -0.91
CA GLY A 186 -8.73 29.64 0.50
C GLY A 186 -7.82 30.42 1.44
N GLU A 187 -8.04 30.22 2.72
CA GLU A 187 -7.31 30.90 3.78
C GLU A 187 -6.18 30.02 4.29
N GLY A 188 -4.92 30.34 3.95
CA GLY A 188 -3.72 29.63 4.42
C GLY A 188 -3.19 30.11 5.77
N ASN A 189 -3.79 31.13 6.38
CA ASN A 189 -3.33 31.75 7.64
C ASN A 189 -3.77 30.98 8.89
N PHE A 190 -3.54 29.67 8.89
CA PHE A 190 -3.77 28.83 10.07
C PHE A 190 -2.61 27.84 10.25
N TYR A 191 -2.44 27.36 11.50
CA TYR A 191 -1.43 26.39 11.85
C TYR A 191 -2.05 24.99 11.94
N ALA A 192 -1.28 23.99 11.48
CA ALA A 192 -1.62 22.57 11.66
C ALA A 192 -0.38 21.80 12.14
N ASN A 193 -0.61 20.75 12.92
CA ASN A 193 0.45 19.90 13.43
C ASN A 193 0.72 18.75 12.43
N ILE A 194 1.59 19.01 11.47
CA ILE A 194 1.89 18.14 10.35
C ILE A 194 3.40 17.97 10.16
N ASP A 195 3.80 16.91 9.47
CA ASP A 195 5.15 16.76 8.93
C ASP A 195 5.24 17.52 7.60
N PHE A 196 5.92 18.67 7.64
CA PHE A 196 6.05 19.57 6.50
C PHE A 196 6.55 18.87 5.25
N MET A 197 7.66 18.13 5.36
CA MET A 197 8.31 17.48 4.22
C MET A 197 7.41 16.41 3.59
N ARG A 198 6.66 15.68 4.42
CA ARG A 198 5.78 14.61 3.95
C ARG A 198 4.50 15.16 3.31
N ILE A 199 3.90 16.20 3.89
CA ILE A 199 2.72 16.83 3.26
C ILE A 199 3.13 17.60 2.00
N GLU A 200 4.29 18.23 1.98
CA GLU A 200 4.86 18.80 0.75
C GLU A 200 5.00 17.72 -0.35
N GLN A 201 5.56 16.55 -0.02
CA GLN A 201 5.67 15.41 -0.94
C GLN A 201 4.31 14.97 -1.49
N VAL A 202 3.28 14.91 -0.63
CA VAL A 202 1.89 14.61 -1.04
C VAL A 202 1.40 15.61 -2.08
N LEU A 203 1.54 16.91 -1.80
CA LEU A 203 1.07 17.97 -2.69
C LEU A 203 1.81 17.98 -4.02
N VAL A 204 3.12 17.84 -3.99
CA VAL A 204 3.94 17.76 -5.21
C VAL A 204 3.53 16.56 -6.07
N ASN A 205 3.33 15.37 -5.47
CA ASN A 205 2.89 14.18 -6.21
C ASN A 205 1.53 14.40 -6.88
N LEU A 206 0.56 14.97 -6.17
CA LEU A 206 -0.77 15.21 -6.74
C LEU A 206 -0.76 16.31 -7.82
N LEU A 207 0.01 17.37 -7.61
CA LEU A 207 0.15 18.44 -8.59
C LEU A 207 0.89 17.98 -9.84
N MET A 208 1.92 17.14 -9.70
CA MET A 208 2.62 16.54 -10.85
C MET A 208 1.70 15.57 -11.61
N ASN A 209 0.81 14.87 -10.94
CA ASN A 209 -0.24 14.08 -11.60
C ASN A 209 -1.21 15.00 -12.38
N ALA A 210 -1.70 16.06 -11.75
CA ALA A 210 -2.56 17.05 -12.41
C ALA A 210 -1.86 17.65 -13.65
N TYR A 211 -0.59 18.08 -13.53
CA TYR A 211 0.22 18.55 -14.66
C TYR A 211 0.32 17.53 -15.79
N LYS A 212 0.55 16.28 -15.45
CA LYS A 212 0.79 15.19 -16.40
C LYS A 212 -0.45 14.92 -17.27
N TYR A 213 -1.63 14.89 -16.63
CA TYR A 213 -2.88 14.49 -17.27
C TYR A 213 -3.73 15.67 -17.75
N SER A 214 -3.33 16.90 -17.49
CA SER A 214 -3.98 18.10 -18.00
C SER A 214 -3.47 18.49 -19.39
N ALA A 215 -4.33 19.09 -20.17
CA ALA A 215 -3.97 19.70 -21.43
C ALA A 215 -3.11 20.96 -21.24
N ASP A 216 -2.41 21.38 -22.28
CA ASP A 216 -1.71 22.66 -22.30
C ASP A 216 -2.72 23.82 -22.13
N GLU A 217 -2.27 24.91 -21.51
CA GLU A 217 -3.08 26.12 -21.27
C GLU A 217 -4.33 25.88 -20.38
N SER A 218 -4.33 24.82 -19.57
CA SER A 218 -5.41 24.48 -18.64
C SER A 218 -5.22 25.15 -17.27
N ASP A 219 -6.25 25.07 -16.43
CA ASP A 219 -6.23 25.54 -15.04
C ASP A 219 -6.14 24.37 -14.07
N ILE A 220 -5.21 24.45 -13.10
CA ILE A 220 -5.18 23.57 -11.93
C ILE A 220 -5.51 24.41 -10.69
N LYS A 221 -6.51 23.95 -9.92
CA LYS A 221 -6.96 24.61 -8.70
C LYS A 221 -6.34 23.93 -7.48
N LEU A 222 -5.82 24.75 -6.56
CA LEU A 222 -5.36 24.34 -5.26
C LEU A 222 -6.10 25.15 -4.20
N ALA A 223 -6.92 24.50 -3.37
CA ALA A 223 -7.71 25.17 -2.36
C ALA A 223 -7.40 24.62 -0.96
N PHE A 224 -7.42 25.52 0.03
CA PHE A 224 -7.24 25.20 1.44
C PHE A 224 -8.47 25.67 2.20
N ILE A 225 -9.15 24.76 2.87
CA ILE A 225 -10.45 24.98 3.50
C ILE A 225 -10.35 24.59 4.97
N PRO A 226 -10.26 25.53 5.90
CA PRO A 226 -10.31 25.25 7.31
C PRO A 226 -11.72 24.82 7.74
N GLU A 227 -11.82 23.76 8.55
CA GLU A 227 -13.04 23.28 9.20
C GLU A 227 -12.86 23.28 10.71
N LYS A 228 -13.84 22.81 11.49
CA LYS A 228 -13.78 22.87 12.96
C LYS A 228 -12.68 22.02 13.59
N GLU A 229 -12.52 20.78 13.12
CA GLU A 229 -11.60 19.79 13.71
C GLU A 229 -10.49 19.36 12.74
N ASN A 230 -10.67 19.64 11.47
CA ASN A 230 -9.76 19.29 10.38
C ASN A 230 -9.65 20.46 9.39
N PHE A 231 -8.79 20.30 8.41
CA PHE A 231 -8.76 21.15 7.22
C PHE A 231 -8.68 20.30 5.97
N LYS A 232 -9.16 20.84 4.86
CA LYS A 232 -9.12 20.18 3.57
C LYS A 232 -8.14 20.87 2.64
N ILE A 233 -7.40 20.04 1.90
CA ILE A 233 -6.62 20.47 0.76
C ILE A 233 -7.27 19.84 -0.47
N VAL A 234 -7.67 20.68 -1.42
CA VAL A 234 -8.36 20.26 -2.64
C VAL A 234 -7.50 20.59 -3.84
N ILE A 235 -7.16 19.57 -4.64
CA ILE A 235 -6.44 19.74 -5.91
C ILE A 235 -7.36 19.26 -7.01
N SER A 236 -7.68 20.16 -7.97
CA SER A 236 -8.60 19.86 -9.06
C SER A 236 -7.99 20.24 -10.38
N ASP A 237 -8.03 19.34 -11.34
CA ASP A 237 -7.62 19.51 -12.72
C ASP A 237 -8.80 19.32 -13.69
N LYS A 238 -8.62 19.76 -14.93
CA LYS A 238 -9.55 19.57 -16.07
C LYS A 238 -8.94 18.61 -17.11
N GLY A 239 -8.24 17.58 -16.63
CA GLY A 239 -7.55 16.62 -17.47
C GLY A 239 -8.45 15.51 -18.04
N GLU A 240 -7.80 14.42 -18.44
CA GLU A 240 -8.47 13.24 -19.03
C GLU A 240 -9.43 12.53 -18.06
N GLY A 241 -9.33 12.81 -16.76
CA GLY A 241 -10.12 12.13 -15.73
C GLY A 241 -9.74 10.65 -15.61
N ILE A 242 -10.42 9.96 -14.69
CA ILE A 242 -10.20 8.55 -14.37
C ILE A 242 -11.51 7.79 -14.65
N PRO A 243 -11.48 6.68 -15.39
CA PRO A 243 -12.66 5.82 -15.56
C PRO A 243 -13.16 5.29 -14.20
N GLU A 244 -14.46 5.19 -14.02
CA GLU A 244 -15.08 4.76 -12.76
C GLU A 244 -14.60 3.39 -12.29
N GLN A 245 -14.39 2.47 -13.23
CA GLN A 245 -13.88 1.12 -12.94
C GLN A 245 -12.47 1.11 -12.37
N ASP A 246 -11.66 2.14 -12.61
CA ASP A 246 -10.27 2.24 -12.18
C ASP A 246 -10.13 2.96 -10.82
N LEU A 247 -11.13 3.77 -10.42
CA LEU A 247 -11.10 4.55 -9.18
C LEU A 247 -10.77 3.73 -7.91
N PRO A 248 -11.28 2.49 -7.73
CA PRO A 248 -10.94 1.68 -6.56
C PRO A 248 -9.47 1.29 -6.46
N TYR A 249 -8.76 1.26 -7.60
CA TYR A 249 -7.41 0.70 -7.70
C TYR A 249 -6.30 1.74 -7.83
N ILE A 250 -6.62 3.03 -8.04
CA ILE A 250 -5.60 4.07 -8.31
C ILE A 250 -4.58 4.27 -7.18
N PHE A 251 -4.91 3.85 -5.97
CA PHE A 251 -4.00 3.90 -4.81
C PHE A 251 -3.19 2.61 -4.62
N GLU A 252 -3.46 1.57 -5.44
CA GLU A 252 -2.65 0.35 -5.42
C GLU A 252 -1.27 0.62 -6.03
N ARG A 253 -0.26 -0.07 -5.51
CA ARG A 253 1.12 0.06 -5.97
C ARG A 253 1.25 -0.43 -7.41
N PHE A 254 1.96 0.33 -8.24
CA PHE A 254 2.16 0.07 -9.68
C PHE A 254 0.88 0.05 -10.52
N TYR A 255 -0.26 0.44 -9.94
CA TYR A 255 -1.49 0.54 -10.72
C TYR A 255 -1.43 1.72 -11.68
N ARG A 256 -1.92 1.50 -12.89
CA ARG A 256 -2.01 2.51 -13.95
C ARG A 256 -3.24 2.23 -14.79
N VAL A 257 -4.02 3.26 -15.04
CA VAL A 257 -5.24 3.20 -15.89
C VAL A 257 -4.89 2.74 -17.31
N ASP A 258 -3.79 3.22 -17.86
CA ASP A 258 -3.36 2.88 -19.22
C ASP A 258 -1.93 2.33 -19.25
N LYS A 259 -1.81 1.01 -19.46
CA LYS A 259 -0.52 0.31 -19.55
C LYS A 259 0.21 0.54 -20.88
N SER A 260 -0.49 1.06 -21.92
CA SER A 260 0.06 1.23 -23.27
C SER A 260 0.81 2.56 -23.47
N ARG A 261 0.47 3.59 -22.69
CA ARG A 261 1.07 4.95 -22.77
C ARG A 261 2.40 5.10 -22.04
N THR A 262 3.13 4.01 -21.78
CA THR A 262 4.34 3.96 -20.94
C THR A 262 5.48 4.88 -21.37
N ARG A 263 5.55 5.31 -22.64
CA ARG A 263 6.73 5.98 -23.18
C ARG A 263 6.74 7.50 -23.11
N THR A 264 5.58 8.13 -23.04
CA THR A 264 5.49 9.61 -23.13
C THR A 264 5.11 10.30 -21.82
N THR A 265 4.50 9.58 -20.88
CA THR A 265 3.93 10.20 -19.68
C THR A 265 4.56 9.79 -18.35
N GLY A 266 5.68 9.08 -18.35
CA GLY A 266 6.52 8.72 -17.19
C GLY A 266 5.85 8.70 -15.81
N GLY A 267 5.84 7.57 -15.12
CA GLY A 267 5.37 7.42 -13.75
C GLY A 267 5.16 5.95 -13.45
N VAL A 268 5.72 5.51 -12.33
CA VAL A 268 5.84 4.09 -11.94
C VAL A 268 4.54 3.55 -11.32
N GLY A 269 3.57 4.43 -11.01
CA GLY A 269 2.36 4.03 -10.30
C GLY A 269 2.56 3.90 -8.78
N LEU A 270 3.62 4.48 -8.22
CA LEU A 270 3.88 4.51 -6.79
C LEU A 270 3.43 5.81 -6.12
N GLY A 271 3.33 6.91 -6.86
CA GLY A 271 3.07 8.24 -6.30
C GLY A 271 1.77 8.33 -5.51
N LEU A 272 0.65 7.78 -6.01
CA LEU A 272 -0.63 7.80 -5.29
C LEU A 272 -0.65 6.86 -4.09
N ALA A 273 0.02 5.72 -4.15
CA ALA A 273 0.19 4.82 -2.99
C ALA A 273 0.96 5.53 -1.86
N ILE A 274 2.07 6.21 -2.19
CA ILE A 274 2.85 7.02 -1.24
C ILE A 274 1.97 8.14 -0.63
N VAL A 275 1.17 8.82 -1.45
CA VAL A 275 0.23 9.85 -0.98
C VAL A 275 -0.74 9.26 0.04
N GLN A 276 -1.37 8.14 -0.26
CA GLN A 276 -2.32 7.49 0.65
C GLN A 276 -1.66 7.08 1.97
N ASP A 277 -0.46 6.52 1.93
CA ASP A 277 0.27 6.08 3.13
C ASP A 277 0.66 7.27 4.01
N ILE A 278 1.17 8.36 3.43
CA ILE A 278 1.50 9.58 4.20
C ILE A 278 0.25 10.17 4.84
N VAL A 279 -0.85 10.29 4.10
CA VAL A 279 -2.11 10.85 4.61
C VAL A 279 -2.67 9.99 5.75
N LYS A 280 -2.67 8.65 5.60
CA LYS A 280 -3.07 7.72 6.67
C LYS A 280 -2.21 7.87 7.93
N LYS A 281 -0.90 8.04 7.79
CA LYS A 281 0.02 8.25 8.93
C LYS A 281 -0.17 9.59 9.63
N HIS A 282 -0.77 10.56 8.95
CA HIS A 282 -1.22 11.81 9.56
C HIS A 282 -2.62 11.72 10.21
N ASN A 283 -3.22 10.52 10.28
CA ASN A 283 -4.62 10.27 10.69
C ASN A 283 -5.63 10.99 9.78
N GLY A 284 -5.25 11.25 8.55
CA GLY A 284 -6.07 11.89 7.54
C GLY A 284 -6.79 10.90 6.62
N LYS A 285 -7.55 11.47 5.69
CA LYS A 285 -8.26 10.73 4.65
C LYS A 285 -8.02 11.40 3.30
N ILE A 286 -7.86 10.59 2.25
CA ILE A 286 -7.84 11.06 0.87
C ILE A 286 -9.07 10.54 0.13
N ILE A 287 -9.72 11.40 -0.62
CA ILE A 287 -10.90 11.12 -1.43
C ILE A 287 -10.58 11.56 -2.86
N VAL A 288 -11.07 10.83 -3.83
CA VAL A 288 -10.97 11.15 -5.26
C VAL A 288 -12.35 11.23 -5.88
N GLU A 289 -12.57 12.28 -6.63
CA GLU A 289 -13.76 12.48 -7.47
C GLU A 289 -13.27 12.71 -8.90
N SER A 290 -13.69 11.88 -9.83
CA SER A 290 -13.24 12.00 -11.21
C SER A 290 -14.30 11.54 -12.18
N ILE A 291 -14.38 12.25 -13.31
CA ILE A 291 -15.23 11.90 -14.44
C ILE A 291 -14.34 11.88 -15.67
N GLN A 292 -14.38 10.79 -16.41
CA GLN A 292 -13.58 10.63 -17.62
C GLN A 292 -13.82 11.78 -18.61
N ASN A 293 -12.76 12.39 -19.12
CA ASN A 293 -12.71 13.56 -19.98
C ASN A 293 -13.26 14.87 -19.36
N GLN A 294 -13.44 14.92 -18.04
CA GLN A 294 -13.85 16.16 -17.36
C GLN A 294 -12.84 16.62 -16.30
N GLY A 295 -11.95 15.73 -15.86
CA GLY A 295 -10.89 16.01 -14.90
C GLY A 295 -11.01 15.22 -13.61
N THR A 296 -10.09 15.52 -12.69
CA THR A 296 -9.98 14.83 -11.41
C THR A 296 -9.87 15.84 -10.28
N THR A 297 -10.49 15.53 -9.14
CA THR A 297 -10.38 16.27 -7.89
C THR A 297 -9.92 15.33 -6.78
N PHE A 298 -8.78 15.62 -6.21
CA PHE A 298 -8.31 14.98 -4.98
C PHE A 298 -8.61 15.88 -3.78
N ILE A 299 -9.19 15.29 -2.73
CA ILE A 299 -9.52 15.96 -1.48
C ILE A 299 -8.77 15.25 -0.37
N ILE A 300 -7.89 15.98 0.32
CA ILE A 300 -7.14 15.50 1.48
C ILE A 300 -7.75 16.16 2.71
N GLU A 301 -8.19 15.36 3.66
CA GLU A 301 -8.67 15.81 4.96
C GLU A 301 -7.63 15.47 6.03
N LEU A 302 -7.14 16.47 6.74
CA LEU A 302 -6.13 16.31 7.79
C LEU A 302 -6.63 16.95 9.10
N PRO A 303 -6.42 16.30 10.25
CA PRO A 303 -6.70 16.92 11.54
C PRO A 303 -5.68 18.03 11.84
N TYR A 304 -6.06 19.00 12.69
CA TYR A 304 -5.13 20.04 13.15
C TYR A 304 -4.08 19.51 14.15
N SER A 305 -4.32 18.35 14.79
CA SER A 305 -3.49 17.77 15.85
C SER A 305 -3.15 16.30 15.60
#